data_5b62f1cd5acb7b476f84dd8390367a4b
#
_entry.id   5b62f1cd5acb7b476f84dd8390367a4b
#
_cell.length_a   1.000
_cell.length_b   1.000
_cell.length_c   1.000
_cell.angle_alpha   90.00
_cell.angle_beta   90.00
_cell.angle_gamma   90.00
#
_symmetry.space_group_name_H-M   'P 1'
#
loop_
_entity.id
_entity.type
_entity.pdbx_description
1 polymer ?
#
loop_
_entity_poly.entity_id
_entity_poly.type
_entity_poly.pdbx_seq_one_letter_code
_entity_poly.pdbx_strand_id
1 'polypeptide(L)'
;MANSLKKQKKPNPHEGHRKRLKETYIKNGVDGLHLHVVLELLLFFAIPYKDTNEIAHELINKFGSFSGVLEADYHALKNTKNMTWNAALLIRLVSDIARLYYIDRLSKNEVFDTRKKVGKYFFQKYLGITEETVYFILFDKIDHIISCTKLSTGTHSASEVSIQKIIRAANLSNAKKVALAHNHPDNTGVSSEDIILHRRLAHYLNTIGVKLFDTYVVTSEKAISCEETSVVFDKPKMS
;
A
#
# COMPACT_ATOMS: atom_id res chain seq x y z
N MET A 1 -0.93 33.04 -61.53
CA MET A 1 -1.53 31.77 -61.04
C MET A 1 -0.48 31.05 -60.21
N ALA A 2 -0.49 31.20 -58.90
CA ALA A 2 0.46 30.55 -58.00
C ALA A 2 -0.20 29.32 -57.39
N ASN A 3 0.28 28.15 -57.78
CA ASN A 3 -0.21 26.86 -57.31
C ASN A 3 0.40 26.54 -55.96
N SER A 4 -0.33 26.74 -54.84
CA SER A 4 0.12 26.39 -53.52
C SER A 4 0.02 24.89 -53.29
N LEU A 5 1.13 24.21 -53.43
CA LEU A 5 1.28 22.81 -53.06
C LEU A 5 1.07 22.66 -51.56
N LYS A 6 -0.11 22.17 -51.13
CA LYS A 6 -0.37 21.72 -49.75
C LYS A 6 0.61 20.59 -49.45
N LYS A 7 1.64 20.88 -48.63
CA LYS A 7 2.48 19.83 -48.03
C LYS A 7 1.59 18.85 -47.27
N GLN A 8 1.43 17.63 -47.84
CA GLN A 8 0.79 16.52 -47.12
C GLN A 8 1.63 16.25 -45.86
N LYS A 9 1.03 16.50 -44.68
CA LYS A 9 1.58 16.12 -43.39
C LYS A 9 1.77 14.60 -43.41
N LYS A 10 3.01 14.09 -43.27
CA LYS A 10 3.27 12.65 -43.07
C LYS A 10 2.43 12.20 -41.86
N PRO A 11 1.68 11.10 -41.96
CA PRO A 11 0.89 10.62 -40.84
C PRO A 11 1.83 10.33 -39.67
N ASN A 12 1.52 10.90 -38.53
CA ASN A 12 2.26 10.63 -37.30
C ASN A 12 2.04 9.15 -36.94
N PRO A 13 3.07 8.28 -36.89
CA PRO A 13 2.91 6.86 -36.64
C PRO A 13 2.25 6.58 -35.28
N HIS A 14 2.27 7.57 -34.37
CA HIS A 14 1.59 7.52 -33.07
C HIS A 14 0.14 8.04 -33.09
N GLU A 15 -0.34 8.55 -34.25
CA GLU A 15 -1.71 9.01 -34.40
C GLU A 15 -2.69 7.83 -34.25
N GLY A 16 -3.61 7.95 -33.29
CA GLY A 16 -4.57 6.89 -32.96
C GLY A 16 -4.05 5.77 -32.06
N HIS A 17 -2.75 5.71 -31.71
CA HIS A 17 -2.22 4.68 -30.80
C HIS A 17 -2.95 4.69 -29.45
N ARG A 18 -3.09 5.85 -28.83
CA ARG A 18 -3.82 6.02 -27.55
C ARG A 18 -5.28 5.55 -27.64
N LYS A 19 -5.95 5.84 -28.76
CA LYS A 19 -7.32 5.40 -28.98
C LYS A 19 -7.39 3.89 -29.09
N ARG A 20 -6.56 3.29 -29.92
CA ARG A 20 -6.51 1.82 -30.10
C ARG A 20 -6.19 1.10 -28.77
N LEU A 21 -5.24 1.60 -28.00
CA LEU A 21 -4.89 0.97 -26.72
C LEU A 21 -6.04 1.03 -25.71
N LYS A 22 -6.75 2.17 -25.61
CA LYS A 22 -7.96 2.31 -24.80
C LYS A 22 -9.06 1.36 -25.25
N GLU A 23 -9.29 1.23 -26.55
CA GLU A 23 -10.28 0.30 -27.12
C GLU A 23 -9.91 -1.16 -26.83
N THR A 24 -8.63 -1.51 -26.90
CA THR A 24 -8.13 -2.84 -26.53
C THR A 24 -8.38 -3.14 -25.07
N TYR A 25 -8.08 -2.18 -24.17
CA TYR A 25 -8.36 -2.31 -22.75
C TYR A 25 -9.86 -2.47 -22.44
N ILE A 26 -10.72 -1.67 -23.09
CA ILE A 26 -12.18 -1.77 -22.91
C ILE A 26 -12.69 -3.14 -23.33
N LYS A 27 -12.13 -3.71 -24.40
CA LYS A 27 -12.56 -5.01 -24.93
C LYS A 27 -12.05 -6.19 -24.12
N ASN A 28 -10.79 -6.16 -23.66
CA ASN A 28 -10.08 -7.32 -23.13
C ASN A 28 -9.64 -7.16 -21.66
N GLY A 29 -9.81 -6.00 -21.05
CA GLY A 29 -9.26 -5.71 -19.72
C GLY A 29 -7.72 -5.60 -19.75
N VAL A 30 -7.10 -5.88 -18.61
CA VAL A 30 -5.63 -5.90 -18.45
C VAL A 30 -5.02 -7.24 -18.89
N ASP A 31 -5.84 -8.28 -19.01
CA ASP A 31 -5.40 -9.61 -19.37
C ASP A 31 -4.83 -9.60 -20.81
N GLY A 32 -3.62 -10.10 -20.97
CA GLY A 32 -2.91 -10.06 -22.25
C GLY A 32 -2.18 -8.76 -22.58
N LEU A 33 -2.23 -7.73 -21.69
CA LEU A 33 -1.39 -6.55 -21.81
C LEU A 33 -0.09 -6.75 -21.04
N HIS A 34 1.03 -6.40 -21.65
CA HIS A 34 2.30 -6.34 -20.91
C HIS A 34 2.24 -5.25 -19.84
N LEU A 35 2.93 -5.43 -18.72
CA LEU A 35 2.88 -4.51 -17.58
C LEU A 35 3.31 -3.08 -17.94
N HIS A 36 4.29 -2.90 -18.82
CA HIS A 36 4.66 -1.57 -19.31
C HIS A 36 3.54 -0.90 -20.11
N VAL A 37 2.72 -1.67 -20.85
CA VAL A 37 1.56 -1.16 -21.61
C VAL A 37 0.43 -0.73 -20.66
N VAL A 38 0.23 -1.46 -19.56
CA VAL A 38 -0.72 -1.05 -18.50
C VAL A 38 -0.28 0.27 -17.87
N LEU A 39 1.02 0.42 -17.60
CA LEU A 39 1.59 1.66 -17.07
C LEU A 39 1.50 2.81 -18.08
N GLU A 40 1.78 2.54 -19.37
CA GLU A 40 1.59 3.49 -20.46
C GLU A 40 0.16 4.01 -20.52
N LEU A 41 -0.82 3.10 -20.47
CA LEU A 41 -2.25 3.43 -20.47
C LEU A 41 -2.63 4.32 -19.28
N LEU A 42 -2.12 4.00 -18.08
CA LEU A 42 -2.32 4.82 -16.89
C LEU A 42 -1.76 6.23 -17.11
N LEU A 43 -0.56 6.33 -17.62
CA LEU A 43 0.11 7.62 -17.87
C LEU A 43 -0.61 8.49 -18.91
N PHE A 44 -1.44 7.93 -19.81
CA PHE A 44 -2.24 8.72 -20.77
C PHE A 44 -3.14 9.75 -20.08
N PHE A 45 -3.61 9.45 -18.87
CA PHE A 45 -4.49 10.33 -18.12
C PHE A 45 -3.76 11.51 -17.46
N ALA A 46 -2.47 11.36 -17.19
CA ALA A 46 -1.66 12.40 -16.56
C ALA A 46 -0.71 13.13 -17.54
N ILE A 47 -0.41 12.54 -18.70
CA ILE A 47 0.50 13.08 -19.72
C ILE A 47 -0.20 13.04 -21.09
N PRO A 48 -1.03 14.05 -21.41
CA PRO A 48 -1.95 13.96 -22.57
C PRO A 48 -1.29 14.04 -23.95
N TYR A 49 -0.11 14.65 -24.07
CA TYR A 49 0.46 15.01 -25.38
C TYR A 49 1.81 14.39 -25.72
N LYS A 50 2.45 13.67 -24.79
CA LYS A 50 3.75 13.02 -24.98
C LYS A 50 3.60 11.53 -25.20
N ASP A 51 4.61 10.93 -25.80
CA ASP A 51 4.76 9.49 -25.81
C ASP A 51 5.03 9.00 -24.37
N THR A 52 4.16 8.12 -23.88
CA THR A 52 4.25 7.56 -22.54
C THR A 52 4.80 6.14 -22.53
N ASN A 53 5.03 5.54 -23.70
CA ASN A 53 5.64 4.22 -23.81
C ASN A 53 7.10 4.23 -23.32
N GLU A 54 7.90 5.21 -23.80
CA GLU A 54 9.27 5.38 -23.31
C GLU A 54 9.32 5.62 -21.79
N ILE A 55 8.38 6.44 -21.27
CA ILE A 55 8.32 6.74 -19.84
C ILE A 55 7.99 5.48 -19.03
N ALA A 56 7.06 4.65 -19.53
CA ALA A 56 6.69 3.38 -18.87
C ALA A 56 7.87 2.41 -18.80
N HIS A 57 8.62 2.27 -19.90
CA HIS A 57 9.84 1.46 -19.91
C HIS A 57 10.92 2.01 -18.97
N GLU A 58 11.15 3.33 -18.97
CA GLU A 58 12.13 3.98 -18.11
C GLU A 58 11.79 3.77 -16.63
N LEU A 59 10.52 3.87 -16.26
CA LEU A 59 10.05 3.61 -14.89
C LEU A 59 10.31 2.16 -14.47
N ILE A 60 9.94 1.17 -15.31
CA ILE A 60 10.17 -0.24 -14.99
C ILE A 60 11.67 -0.53 -14.89
N ASN A 61 12.48 0.01 -15.79
CA ASN A 61 13.93 -0.18 -15.73
C ASN A 61 14.54 0.44 -14.47
N LYS A 62 14.07 1.62 -14.06
CA LYS A 62 14.57 2.32 -12.86
C LYS A 62 14.16 1.64 -11.56
N PHE A 63 12.93 1.16 -11.46
CA PHE A 63 12.36 0.59 -10.24
C PHE A 63 12.29 -0.94 -10.24
N GLY A 64 12.81 -1.58 -11.28
CA GLY A 64 13.00 -3.03 -11.39
C GLY A 64 11.76 -3.83 -11.78
N SER A 65 10.54 -3.34 -11.46
CA SER A 65 9.30 -4.05 -11.75
C SER A 65 8.10 -3.10 -11.77
N PHE A 66 6.95 -3.58 -12.23
CA PHE A 66 5.67 -2.85 -12.14
C PHE A 66 5.28 -2.55 -10.68
N SER A 67 5.43 -3.53 -9.78
CA SER A 67 5.20 -3.30 -8.35
C SER A 67 6.19 -2.30 -7.77
N GLY A 68 7.47 -2.38 -8.14
CA GLY A 68 8.48 -1.40 -7.73
C GLY A 68 8.14 0.04 -8.16
N VAL A 69 7.52 0.22 -9.34
CA VAL A 69 7.02 1.54 -9.76
C VAL A 69 5.86 2.01 -8.88
N LEU A 70 4.91 1.14 -8.57
CA LEU A 70 3.75 1.48 -7.74
C LEU A 70 4.12 1.74 -6.27
N GLU A 71 5.18 1.12 -5.77
CA GLU A 71 5.69 1.27 -4.40
C GLU A 71 6.72 2.41 -4.27
N ALA A 72 7.22 2.93 -5.40
CA ALA A 72 8.25 3.96 -5.40
C ALA A 72 7.80 5.26 -4.72
N ASP A 73 8.75 5.93 -4.05
CA ASP A 73 8.53 7.23 -3.45
C ASP A 73 8.12 8.29 -4.49
N TYR A 74 7.27 9.22 -4.08
CA TYR A 74 6.78 10.29 -4.95
C TYR A 74 7.92 11.12 -5.57
N HIS A 75 8.94 11.49 -4.78
CA HIS A 75 10.06 12.30 -5.29
C HIS A 75 10.92 11.50 -6.26
N ALA A 76 11.13 10.21 -5.99
CA ALA A 76 11.84 9.30 -6.88
C ALA A 76 11.11 9.13 -8.22
N LEU A 77 9.78 9.00 -8.21
CA LEU A 77 8.93 8.99 -9.41
C LEU A 77 9.02 10.30 -10.17
N LYS A 78 8.80 11.43 -9.49
CA LYS A 78 8.83 12.77 -10.08
C LYS A 78 10.17 13.10 -10.73
N ASN A 79 11.28 12.64 -10.15
CA ASN A 79 12.63 12.86 -10.66
C ASN A 79 13.00 11.91 -11.82
N THR A 80 12.10 11.08 -12.31
CA THR A 80 12.31 10.28 -13.51
C THR A 80 12.11 11.17 -14.75
N LYS A 81 12.92 10.95 -15.77
CA LYS A 81 12.88 11.74 -17.01
C LYS A 81 11.47 11.77 -17.60
N ASN A 82 11.07 12.92 -18.10
CA ASN A 82 9.75 13.16 -18.70
C ASN A 82 8.53 12.95 -17.78
N MET A 83 8.71 12.62 -16.50
CA MET A 83 7.61 12.54 -15.54
C MET A 83 7.08 13.93 -15.18
N THR A 84 5.75 14.02 -15.02
CA THR A 84 5.07 15.21 -14.53
C THR A 84 4.68 15.04 -13.07
N TRP A 85 4.40 16.15 -12.40
CA TRP A 85 3.84 16.12 -11.04
C TRP A 85 2.56 15.27 -10.96
N ASN A 86 1.64 15.48 -11.90
CA ASN A 86 0.38 14.74 -11.97
C ASN A 86 0.58 13.24 -12.23
N ALA A 87 1.58 12.86 -13.03
CA ALA A 87 1.86 11.46 -13.31
C ALA A 87 2.41 10.73 -12.08
N ALA A 88 3.34 11.34 -11.36
CA ALA A 88 3.86 10.79 -10.10
C ALA A 88 2.74 10.66 -9.05
N LEU A 89 1.89 11.70 -8.91
CA LEU A 89 0.74 11.67 -8.02
C LEU A 89 -0.26 10.57 -8.41
N LEU A 90 -0.55 10.40 -9.69
CA LEU A 90 -1.48 9.37 -10.18
C LEU A 90 -0.99 7.97 -9.85
N ILE A 91 0.29 7.66 -10.06
CA ILE A 91 0.88 6.36 -9.71
C ILE A 91 0.72 6.08 -8.20
N ARG A 92 1.05 7.04 -7.34
CA ARG A 92 0.86 6.90 -5.89
C ARG A 92 -0.61 6.73 -5.50
N LEU A 93 -1.50 7.51 -6.10
CA LEU A 93 -2.93 7.42 -5.84
C LEU A 93 -3.52 6.05 -6.21
N VAL A 94 -3.07 5.46 -7.33
CA VAL A 94 -3.50 4.11 -7.73
C VAL A 94 -3.11 3.07 -6.68
N SER A 95 -1.89 3.13 -6.14
CA SER A 95 -1.44 2.25 -5.05
C SER A 95 -2.29 2.42 -3.80
N ASP A 96 -2.59 3.65 -3.42
CA ASP A 96 -3.42 3.94 -2.25
C ASP A 96 -4.86 3.47 -2.45
N ILE A 97 -5.45 3.66 -3.64
CA ILE A 97 -6.79 3.17 -3.97
C ILE A 97 -6.83 1.63 -3.94
N ALA A 98 -5.84 0.96 -4.50
CA ALA A 98 -5.76 -0.51 -4.45
C ALA A 98 -5.72 -1.01 -3.00
N ARG A 99 -4.90 -0.38 -2.15
CA ARG A 99 -4.82 -0.68 -0.72
C ARG A 99 -6.17 -0.48 -0.02
N LEU A 100 -6.82 0.67 -0.24
CA LEU A 100 -8.13 0.98 0.34
C LEU A 100 -9.21 -0.01 -0.11
N TYR A 101 -9.20 -0.40 -1.39
CA TYR A 101 -10.14 -1.39 -1.93
C TYR A 101 -10.00 -2.75 -1.23
N TYR A 102 -8.78 -3.25 -1.04
CA TYR A 102 -8.56 -4.51 -0.33
C TYR A 102 -8.98 -4.43 1.14
N ILE A 103 -8.68 -3.32 1.82
CA ILE A 103 -9.08 -3.10 3.21
C ILE A 103 -10.60 -3.04 3.34
N ASP A 104 -11.30 -2.31 2.47
CA ASP A 104 -12.77 -2.21 2.49
C ASP A 104 -13.42 -3.59 2.29
N ARG A 105 -12.88 -4.39 1.36
CA ARG A 105 -13.38 -5.77 1.15
C ARG A 105 -13.16 -6.69 2.31
N LEU A 106 -12.06 -6.54 3.06
CA LEU A 106 -11.77 -7.39 4.22
C LEU A 106 -12.56 -6.98 5.45
N SER A 107 -12.79 -5.67 5.66
CA SER A 107 -13.40 -5.17 6.89
C SER A 107 -14.93 -5.30 6.93
N LYS A 108 -15.58 -5.50 5.78
CA LYS A 108 -17.04 -5.64 5.73
C LYS A 108 -17.49 -7.00 6.28
N ASN A 109 -18.01 -6.99 7.52
CA ASN A 109 -18.59 -8.14 8.21
C ASN A 109 -17.61 -9.29 8.52
N GLU A 110 -16.29 -9.08 8.46
CA GLU A 110 -15.32 -10.10 8.84
C GLU A 110 -15.06 -10.08 10.34
N VAL A 111 -15.10 -11.27 10.95
CA VAL A 111 -14.71 -11.50 12.35
C VAL A 111 -13.21 -11.78 12.39
N PHE A 112 -12.46 -10.96 13.12
CA PHE A 112 -11.01 -11.02 13.25
C PHE A 112 -10.58 -11.84 14.48
N ASP A 113 -11.00 -13.11 14.51
CA ASP A 113 -10.84 -14.05 15.61
C ASP A 113 -9.49 -14.79 15.62
N THR A 114 -8.73 -14.72 14.53
CA THR A 114 -7.45 -15.43 14.41
C THR A 114 -6.30 -14.47 14.08
N ARG A 115 -5.07 -14.81 14.57
CA ARG A 115 -3.85 -14.07 14.23
C ARG A 115 -3.61 -13.96 12.73
N LYS A 116 -3.94 -15.02 11.99
CA LYS A 116 -3.83 -15.04 10.52
C LYS A 116 -4.69 -13.96 9.87
N LYS A 117 -5.94 -13.80 10.28
CA LYS A 117 -6.85 -12.77 9.72
C LYS A 117 -6.36 -11.36 10.04
N VAL A 118 -5.97 -11.13 11.30
CA VAL A 118 -5.42 -9.82 11.73
C VAL A 118 -4.09 -9.53 11.02
N GLY A 119 -3.19 -10.52 10.94
CA GLY A 119 -1.93 -10.39 10.22
C GLY A 119 -2.13 -10.10 8.73
N LYS A 120 -3.07 -10.78 8.05
CA LYS A 120 -3.45 -10.50 6.67
C LYS A 120 -3.98 -9.07 6.49
N TYR A 121 -4.83 -8.60 7.41
CA TYR A 121 -5.35 -7.24 7.40
C TYR A 121 -4.21 -6.22 7.52
N PHE A 122 -3.30 -6.40 8.48
CA PHE A 122 -2.15 -5.51 8.62
C PHE A 122 -1.24 -5.57 7.40
N PHE A 123 -0.94 -6.78 6.89
CA PHE A 123 -0.14 -6.90 5.67
C PHE A 123 -0.70 -6.04 4.52
N GLN A 124 -2.01 -6.10 4.29
CA GLN A 124 -2.65 -5.30 3.25
C GLN A 124 -2.69 -3.80 3.60
N LYS A 125 -2.78 -3.46 4.89
CA LYS A 125 -2.73 -2.07 5.37
C LYS A 125 -1.39 -1.41 5.07
N TYR A 126 -0.31 -2.18 5.06
CA TYR A 126 1.05 -1.68 4.82
C TYR A 126 1.48 -1.71 3.35
N LEU A 127 0.67 -2.23 2.43
CA LEU A 127 1.01 -2.22 1.00
C LEU A 127 1.32 -0.80 0.52
N GLY A 128 2.51 -0.62 -0.08
CA GLY A 128 2.99 0.66 -0.60
C GLY A 128 3.43 1.67 0.48
N ILE A 129 3.52 1.28 1.76
CA ILE A 129 4.09 2.10 2.83
C ILE A 129 5.58 1.75 2.96
N THR A 130 6.43 2.72 2.62
CA THR A 130 7.89 2.57 2.61
C THR A 130 8.58 3.15 3.85
N GLU A 131 7.87 3.97 4.63
CA GLU A 131 8.35 4.52 5.89
C GLU A 131 7.87 3.66 7.06
N GLU A 132 8.70 3.53 8.09
CA GLU A 132 8.29 2.89 9.33
C GLU A 132 7.05 3.59 9.90
N THR A 133 5.99 2.84 10.07
CA THR A 133 4.67 3.37 10.45
C THR A 133 4.03 2.42 11.44
N VAL A 134 3.39 2.97 12.46
CA VAL A 134 2.68 2.19 13.47
C VAL A 134 1.19 2.40 13.32
N TYR A 135 0.43 1.29 13.26
CA TYR A 135 -1.03 1.26 13.32
C TYR A 135 -1.51 0.43 14.49
N PHE A 136 -2.66 0.79 15.05
CA PHE A 136 -3.38 -0.06 15.98
C PHE A 136 -4.83 -0.25 15.55
N ILE A 137 -5.38 -1.41 15.90
CA ILE A 137 -6.77 -1.78 15.66
C ILE A 137 -7.47 -1.94 16.99
N LEU A 138 -8.67 -1.40 17.08
CA LEU A 138 -9.60 -1.62 18.20
C LEU A 138 -10.69 -2.59 17.75
N PHE A 139 -10.98 -3.60 18.58
CA PHE A 139 -12.02 -4.59 18.33
C PHE A 139 -13.12 -4.51 19.38
N ASP A 140 -14.34 -4.83 18.96
CA ASP A 140 -15.48 -5.03 19.84
C ASP A 140 -15.45 -6.41 20.53
N LYS A 141 -16.53 -6.75 21.24
CA LYS A 141 -16.66 -8.02 21.97
C LYS A 141 -16.79 -9.27 21.09
N ILE A 142 -17.09 -9.10 19.81
CA ILE A 142 -17.30 -10.19 18.83
C ILE A 142 -16.26 -10.15 17.71
N ASP A 143 -15.12 -9.48 17.97
CA ASP A 143 -13.95 -9.42 17.08
C ASP A 143 -14.17 -8.68 15.74
N HIS A 144 -15.12 -7.75 15.69
CA HIS A 144 -15.21 -6.82 14.60
C HIS A 144 -14.31 -5.60 14.84
N ILE A 145 -13.75 -5.07 13.76
CA ILE A 145 -12.94 -3.85 13.82
C ILE A 145 -13.82 -2.64 14.10
N ILE A 146 -13.58 -1.96 15.23
CA ILE A 146 -14.16 -0.66 15.54
C ILE A 146 -13.43 0.43 14.77
N SER A 147 -12.09 0.40 14.81
CA SER A 147 -11.25 1.36 14.10
C SER A 147 -9.84 0.81 13.86
N CYS A 148 -9.18 1.34 12.80
CA CYS A 148 -7.76 1.16 12.56
C CYS A 148 -7.12 2.53 12.43
N THR A 149 -6.25 2.89 13.36
CA THR A 149 -5.72 4.24 13.50
C THR A 149 -4.20 4.24 13.37
N LYS A 150 -3.67 5.20 12.59
CA LYS A 150 -2.24 5.46 12.50
C LYS A 150 -1.77 6.17 13.77
N LEU A 151 -0.75 5.63 14.40
CA LEU A 151 -0.21 6.16 15.66
C LEU A 151 0.97 7.09 15.43
N SER A 152 1.92 6.69 14.59
CA SER A 152 3.14 7.44 14.28
C SER A 152 3.71 7.06 12.91
N THR A 153 4.65 7.89 12.43
CA THR A 153 5.50 7.64 11.25
C THR A 153 6.93 8.03 11.60
N GLY A 154 7.92 7.27 11.09
CA GLY A 154 9.35 7.48 11.35
C GLY A 154 9.88 6.67 12.54
N THR A 155 11.22 6.66 12.70
CA THR A 155 12.02 5.78 13.56
C THR A 155 11.80 5.87 15.07
N HIS A 156 10.79 6.53 15.57
CA HIS A 156 10.47 6.54 16.98
C HIS A 156 9.33 5.58 17.27
N SER A 157 9.70 4.33 17.45
CA SER A 157 8.92 3.25 18.03
C SER A 157 8.06 3.71 19.20
N ALA A 158 6.99 2.97 19.45
CA ALA A 158 5.98 3.19 20.47
C ALA A 158 6.54 3.64 21.82
N SER A 159 6.69 4.96 21.99
CA SER A 159 7.00 5.60 23.26
C SER A 159 5.83 5.46 24.24
N GLU A 160 6.04 5.74 25.53
CA GLU A 160 4.96 5.76 26.52
C GLU A 160 3.77 6.66 26.11
N VAL A 161 4.04 7.75 25.41
CA VAL A 161 3.01 8.65 24.84
C VAL A 161 2.13 7.91 23.82
N SER A 162 2.70 6.99 23.04
CA SER A 162 1.96 6.18 22.08
C SER A 162 1.06 5.15 22.77
N ILE A 163 1.52 4.52 23.84
CA ILE A 163 0.71 3.60 24.64
C ILE A 163 -0.48 4.32 25.30
N GLN A 164 -0.27 5.51 25.84
CA GLN A 164 -1.36 6.33 26.42
C GLN A 164 -2.43 6.70 25.38
N LYS A 165 -2.03 7.00 24.14
CA LYS A 165 -2.99 7.25 23.04
C LYS A 165 -3.85 6.02 22.75
N ILE A 166 -3.25 4.83 22.71
CA ILE A 166 -3.97 3.56 22.51
C ILE A 166 -4.96 3.33 23.64
N ILE A 167 -4.52 3.45 24.90
CA ILE A 167 -5.35 3.29 26.10
C ILE A 167 -6.56 4.24 26.04
N ARG A 168 -6.31 5.52 25.76
CA ARG A 168 -7.38 6.52 25.65
C ARG A 168 -8.39 6.17 24.54
N ALA A 169 -7.90 5.78 23.37
CA ALA A 169 -8.75 5.39 22.25
C ALA A 169 -9.58 4.13 22.58
N ALA A 170 -8.97 3.13 23.22
CA ALA A 170 -9.66 1.90 23.64
C ALA A 170 -10.79 2.19 24.62
N ASN A 171 -10.54 3.04 25.64
CA ASN A 171 -11.57 3.44 26.60
C ASN A 171 -12.71 4.22 25.94
N LEU A 172 -12.41 5.22 25.10
CA LEU A 172 -13.42 6.03 24.42
C LEU A 172 -14.31 5.21 23.48
N SER A 173 -13.76 4.18 22.87
CA SER A 173 -14.48 3.30 21.93
C SER A 173 -15.11 2.08 22.61
N ASN A 174 -14.95 1.92 23.93
CA ASN A 174 -15.35 0.71 24.67
C ASN A 174 -14.80 -0.59 24.03
N ALA A 175 -13.58 -0.51 23.48
CA ALA A 175 -12.91 -1.65 22.86
C ALA A 175 -12.65 -2.76 23.88
N LYS A 176 -12.72 -4.00 23.43
CA LYS A 176 -12.44 -5.19 24.25
C LYS A 176 -11.08 -5.80 23.96
N LYS A 177 -10.59 -5.59 22.74
CA LYS A 177 -9.27 -6.06 22.32
C LYS A 177 -8.56 -4.99 21.48
N VAL A 178 -7.23 -5.04 21.50
CA VAL A 178 -6.34 -4.18 20.71
C VAL A 178 -5.34 -5.06 19.98
N ALA A 179 -5.06 -4.77 18.71
CA ALA A 179 -3.87 -5.26 18.03
C ALA A 179 -3.02 -4.06 17.58
N LEU A 180 -1.70 -4.22 17.58
CA LEU A 180 -0.74 -3.23 17.12
C LEU A 180 0.08 -3.82 15.99
N ALA A 181 0.50 -3.00 15.03
CA ALA A 181 1.51 -3.41 14.04
C ALA A 181 2.41 -2.23 13.67
N HIS A 182 3.63 -2.58 13.29
CA HIS A 182 4.55 -1.68 12.60
C HIS A 182 5.23 -2.44 11.46
N ASN A 183 5.70 -1.72 10.46
CA ASN A 183 6.43 -2.33 9.37
C ASN A 183 7.93 -2.14 9.55
N HIS A 184 8.70 -3.13 9.08
CA HIS A 184 10.14 -3.08 8.91
C HIS A 184 10.45 -2.97 7.40
N PRO A 185 10.72 -1.76 6.86
CA PRO A 185 11.00 -1.57 5.44
C PRO A 185 12.26 -2.31 4.96
N ASP A 186 13.20 -2.58 5.85
CA ASP A 186 14.42 -3.35 5.61
C ASP A 186 14.20 -4.88 5.61
N ASN A 187 12.95 -5.33 5.77
CA ASN A 187 12.55 -6.73 5.85
C ASN A 187 13.16 -7.52 7.02
N THR A 188 13.63 -6.85 8.06
CA THR A 188 14.06 -7.52 9.30
C THR A 188 12.86 -8.18 9.99
N GLY A 189 13.12 -9.25 10.71
CA GLY A 189 12.11 -9.95 11.51
C GLY A 189 11.79 -9.25 12.82
N VAL A 190 11.13 -9.97 13.73
CA VAL A 190 10.82 -9.49 15.08
C VAL A 190 12.10 -9.29 15.87
N SER A 191 12.27 -8.12 16.47
CA SER A 191 13.40 -7.75 17.33
C SER A 191 13.09 -8.01 18.83
N SER A 192 14.12 -7.90 19.67
CA SER A 192 13.96 -7.94 21.13
C SER A 192 13.13 -6.76 21.65
N GLU A 193 13.28 -5.59 21.02
CA GLU A 193 12.52 -4.38 21.33
C GLU A 193 11.03 -4.56 21.04
N ASP A 194 10.67 -5.26 19.97
CA ASP A 194 9.28 -5.57 19.63
C ASP A 194 8.63 -6.48 20.68
N ILE A 195 9.37 -7.47 21.17
CA ILE A 195 8.90 -8.35 22.27
C ILE A 195 8.72 -7.56 23.59
N ILE A 196 9.65 -6.66 23.89
CA ILE A 196 9.53 -5.79 25.06
C ILE A 196 8.30 -4.88 24.94
N LEU A 197 8.09 -4.28 23.77
CA LEU A 197 6.92 -3.46 23.48
C LEU A 197 5.62 -4.26 23.64
N HIS A 198 5.56 -5.48 23.08
CA HIS A 198 4.42 -6.39 23.21
C HIS A 198 4.06 -6.60 24.70
N ARG A 199 5.03 -6.99 25.50
CA ARG A 199 4.82 -7.25 26.96
C ARG A 199 4.36 -6.00 27.71
N ARG A 200 4.97 -4.84 27.43
CA ARG A 200 4.58 -3.56 28.05
C ARG A 200 3.16 -3.18 27.68
N LEU A 201 2.80 -3.25 26.39
CA LEU A 201 1.46 -2.94 25.92
C LEU A 201 0.42 -3.87 26.52
N ALA A 202 0.69 -5.19 26.56
CA ALA A 202 -0.18 -6.18 27.22
C ALA A 202 -0.42 -5.85 28.67
N HIS A 203 0.65 -5.50 29.42
CA HIS A 203 0.54 -5.12 30.83
C HIS A 203 -0.39 -3.90 31.01
N TYR A 204 -0.14 -2.80 30.27
CA TYR A 204 -0.93 -1.58 30.41
C TYR A 204 -2.40 -1.76 29.98
N LEU A 205 -2.67 -2.47 28.89
CA LEU A 205 -4.04 -2.74 28.46
C LEU A 205 -4.81 -3.60 29.48
N ASN A 206 -4.14 -4.58 30.10
CA ASN A 206 -4.74 -5.42 31.13
C ASN A 206 -5.19 -4.61 32.37
N THR A 207 -4.48 -3.53 32.75
CA THR A 207 -4.89 -2.67 33.86
C THR A 207 -6.22 -1.97 33.65
N ILE A 208 -6.67 -1.84 32.43
CA ILE A 208 -7.95 -1.21 32.03
C ILE A 208 -8.99 -2.24 31.56
N GLY A 209 -8.72 -3.55 31.73
CA GLY A 209 -9.63 -4.62 31.33
C GLY A 209 -9.74 -4.82 29.79
N VAL A 210 -8.77 -4.33 29.02
CA VAL A 210 -8.67 -4.52 27.57
C VAL A 210 -7.61 -5.58 27.26
N LYS A 211 -7.92 -6.55 26.40
CA LYS A 211 -6.97 -7.59 26.02
C LYS A 211 -6.08 -7.11 24.87
N LEU A 212 -4.76 -7.30 24.98
CA LEU A 212 -3.91 -7.27 23.79
C LEU A 212 -4.19 -8.54 22.98
N PHE A 213 -4.60 -8.37 21.70
CA PHE A 213 -4.80 -9.50 20.79
C PHE A 213 -3.44 -10.05 20.36
N ASP A 214 -2.59 -9.16 19.83
CA ASP A 214 -1.19 -9.41 19.46
C ASP A 214 -0.51 -8.10 19.04
N THR A 215 0.83 -8.15 18.88
CA THR A 215 1.59 -7.16 18.09
C THR A 215 2.23 -7.84 16.90
N TYR A 216 2.35 -7.09 15.78
CA TYR A 216 2.82 -7.62 14.51
C TYR A 216 3.97 -6.80 13.95
N VAL A 217 4.98 -7.49 13.43
CA VAL A 217 5.97 -6.92 12.51
C VAL A 217 5.57 -7.27 11.08
N VAL A 218 5.45 -6.26 10.23
CA VAL A 218 5.06 -6.43 8.83
C VAL A 218 6.23 -6.09 7.92
N THR A 219 6.58 -7.02 7.04
CA THR A 219 7.60 -6.83 5.99
C THR A 219 6.94 -6.74 4.61
N SER A 220 7.73 -6.58 3.56
CA SER A 220 7.23 -6.58 2.18
C SER A 220 6.58 -7.91 1.75
N GLU A 221 6.83 -9.00 2.49
CA GLU A 221 6.40 -10.35 2.14
C GLU A 221 5.47 -11.00 3.15
N LYS A 222 5.56 -10.64 4.42
CA LYS A 222 4.89 -11.38 5.50
C LYS A 222 4.48 -10.51 6.68
N ALA A 223 3.52 -11.01 7.47
CA ALA A 223 3.21 -10.51 8.80
C ALA A 223 3.61 -11.57 9.84
N ILE A 224 4.31 -11.13 10.88
CA ILE A 224 4.89 -11.96 11.93
C ILE A 224 4.25 -11.58 13.26
N SER A 225 3.75 -12.57 14.01
CA SER A 225 3.27 -12.40 15.39
C SER A 225 4.44 -12.21 16.35
N CYS A 226 4.39 -11.21 17.20
CA CYS A 226 5.39 -11.04 18.24
C CYS A 226 5.14 -11.97 19.43
N GLU A 227 3.88 -12.37 19.70
CA GLU A 227 3.57 -13.31 20.76
C GLU A 227 4.08 -14.71 20.45
N GLU A 228 3.82 -15.20 19.21
CA GLU A 228 4.24 -16.53 18.78
C GLU A 228 5.64 -16.55 18.16
N THR A 229 6.20 -15.38 17.85
CA THR A 229 7.46 -15.23 17.07
C THR A 229 7.46 -16.04 15.79
N SER A 230 6.28 -16.12 15.16
CA SER A 230 6.03 -16.94 13.96
C SER A 230 5.34 -16.15 12.87
N VAL A 231 5.56 -16.57 11.61
CA VAL A 231 4.86 -16.01 10.45
C VAL A 231 3.39 -16.45 10.49
N VAL A 232 2.49 -15.46 10.54
CA VAL A 232 1.04 -15.71 10.55
C VAL A 232 0.37 -15.45 9.20
N PHE A 233 1.06 -14.73 8.33
CA PHE A 233 0.62 -14.48 6.95
C PHE A 233 1.82 -14.30 6.03
N ASP A 234 1.81 -15.02 4.89
CA ASP A 234 2.75 -14.87 3.78
C ASP A 234 2.05 -14.30 2.55
N LYS A 235 2.76 -13.45 1.81
CA LYS A 235 2.32 -13.00 0.49
C LYS A 235 2.19 -14.20 -0.46
N PRO A 236 1.07 -14.35 -1.17
CA PRO A 236 0.96 -15.40 -2.17
C PRO A 236 2.09 -15.28 -3.19
N LYS A 237 2.84 -16.36 -3.43
CA LYS A 237 3.81 -16.41 -4.52
C LYS A 237 3.06 -16.29 -5.83
N MET A 238 3.38 -15.29 -6.63
CA MET A 238 2.90 -15.24 -8.00
C MET A 238 3.56 -16.39 -8.78
N SER A 239 2.75 -17.33 -9.21
CA SER A 239 3.16 -18.40 -10.14
C SER A 239 3.31 -17.85 -11.55
#